data_23f2c2e85adce531211bd6262fbbc5b7
#
_entry.id   23f2c2e85adce531211bd6262fbbc5b7
#
_cell.length_a   1.000
_cell.length_b   1.000
_cell.length_c   1.000
_cell.angle_alpha   90.00
_cell.angle_beta   90.00
_cell.angle_gamma   90.00
#
_symmetry.space_group_name_H-M   'P 1'
#
loop_
_entity.id
_entity.type
_entity.pdbx_description
1 polymer ?
#
loop_
_entity_poly.entity_id
_entity_poly.type
_entity_poly.pdbx_seq_one_letter_code
_entity_poly.pdbx_strand_id
1 'polypeptide(L)'
;MNYSVELDISGATKLTNALMKQIPYAMAVALTRTAQIAQSNIVIAMQLVFDAPTPYTLNSTYVSPATKENLVSEVKLKDEAYKGTPATKYLAPEVFSGARRAKGMEVNLRALMKIGSNQFLVPGRRAPLDQYGNVTGGFVQKVLSSLGAQSDTYANMTKRSKAKAEAAGRSREFFIGTSPSGAQQLGIWERRGRRLWPIYIIVDRAPTYKQRLRFYEIANEVYNREYQKLFKDALADAIATAKF
;
A
#
# COMPACT_ATOMS: atom_id res chain seq x y z
N MET A 1 -69.72 -24.96 -33.88
CA MET A 1 -69.43 -23.94 -32.83
C MET A 1 -67.95 -24.00 -32.55
N ASN A 2 -67.16 -22.96 -32.93
CA ASN A 2 -65.74 -22.87 -32.65
C ASN A 2 -65.60 -22.02 -31.37
N TYR A 3 -65.04 -22.61 -30.29
CA TYR A 3 -64.67 -21.88 -29.07
C TYR A 3 -63.19 -21.56 -29.20
N SER A 4 -62.85 -20.28 -29.23
CA SER A 4 -61.48 -19.80 -29.04
C SER A 4 -61.33 -19.27 -27.61
N VAL A 5 -60.33 -19.76 -26.91
CA VAL A 5 -59.94 -19.21 -25.58
C VAL A 5 -58.75 -18.34 -25.80
N GLU A 6 -58.92 -17.01 -25.65
CA GLU A 6 -57.81 -16.07 -25.63
C GLU A 6 -57.31 -15.94 -24.19
N LEU A 7 -56.03 -16.29 -23.96
CA LEU A 7 -55.35 -16.07 -22.72
C LEU A 7 -54.63 -14.73 -22.79
N ASP A 8 -55.06 -13.75 -21.98
CA ASP A 8 -54.30 -12.49 -21.82
C ASP A 8 -53.14 -12.72 -20.84
N ILE A 9 -51.93 -12.83 -21.39
CA ILE A 9 -50.67 -12.97 -20.65
C ILE A 9 -49.92 -11.62 -20.53
N SER A 10 -50.54 -10.51 -20.90
CA SER A 10 -49.90 -9.20 -20.94
C SER A 10 -49.40 -8.76 -19.54
N GLY A 11 -50.14 -9.05 -18.50
CA GLY A 11 -49.76 -8.79 -17.10
C GLY A 11 -48.53 -9.58 -16.67
N ALA A 12 -48.51 -10.90 -17.01
CA ALA A 12 -47.35 -11.74 -16.70
C ALA A 12 -46.11 -11.30 -17.44
N THR A 13 -46.22 -10.91 -18.71
CA THR A 13 -45.09 -10.40 -19.50
C THR A 13 -44.56 -9.06 -18.98
N LYS A 14 -45.44 -8.15 -18.54
CA LYS A 14 -45.02 -6.89 -17.90
C LYS A 14 -44.28 -7.14 -16.59
N LEU A 15 -44.78 -8.03 -15.75
CA LEU A 15 -44.13 -8.41 -14.48
C LEU A 15 -42.74 -9.01 -14.73
N THR A 16 -42.63 -9.95 -15.67
CA THR A 16 -41.35 -10.58 -16.04
C THR A 16 -40.34 -9.57 -16.53
N ASN A 17 -40.73 -8.65 -17.40
CA ASN A 17 -39.86 -7.58 -17.90
C ASN A 17 -39.43 -6.60 -16.78
N ALA A 18 -40.31 -6.30 -15.85
CA ALA A 18 -39.97 -5.46 -14.71
C ALA A 18 -38.97 -6.16 -13.77
N LEU A 19 -39.16 -7.45 -13.50
CA LEU A 19 -38.22 -8.26 -12.71
C LEU A 19 -36.84 -8.34 -13.40
N MET A 20 -36.80 -8.60 -14.70
CA MET A 20 -35.54 -8.66 -15.45
C MET A 20 -34.73 -7.36 -15.37
N LYS A 21 -35.38 -6.20 -15.29
CA LYS A 21 -34.71 -4.90 -15.10
C LYS A 21 -34.09 -4.73 -13.71
N GLN A 22 -34.59 -5.45 -12.69
CA GLN A 22 -34.06 -5.38 -11.34
C GLN A 22 -32.81 -6.25 -11.12
N ILE A 23 -32.60 -7.29 -11.93
CA ILE A 23 -31.46 -8.20 -11.81
C ILE A 23 -30.11 -7.47 -11.92
N PRO A 24 -29.83 -6.63 -12.93
CA PRO A 24 -28.56 -5.91 -13.00
C PRO A 24 -28.33 -5.00 -11.80
N TYR A 25 -29.40 -4.38 -11.27
CA TYR A 25 -29.29 -3.57 -10.06
C TYR A 25 -28.93 -4.42 -8.83
N ALA A 26 -29.64 -5.52 -8.61
CA ALA A 26 -29.37 -6.42 -7.51
C ALA A 26 -27.96 -7.01 -7.59
N MET A 27 -27.49 -7.36 -8.79
CA MET A 27 -26.12 -7.81 -9.03
C MET A 27 -25.09 -6.73 -8.68
N ALA A 28 -25.29 -5.49 -9.14
CA ALA A 28 -24.39 -4.39 -8.84
C ALA A 28 -24.29 -4.10 -7.33
N VAL A 29 -25.42 -4.12 -6.63
CA VAL A 29 -25.48 -3.97 -5.16
C VAL A 29 -24.74 -5.11 -4.46
N ALA A 30 -25.02 -6.35 -4.85
CA ALA A 30 -24.39 -7.53 -4.25
C ALA A 30 -22.87 -7.55 -4.47
N LEU A 31 -22.41 -7.29 -5.70
CA LEU A 31 -20.99 -7.21 -6.01
C LEU A 31 -20.29 -6.12 -5.19
N THR A 32 -20.90 -4.95 -5.11
CA THR A 32 -20.32 -3.83 -4.35
C THR A 32 -20.25 -4.15 -2.85
N ARG A 33 -21.31 -4.71 -2.25
CA ARG A 33 -21.32 -5.14 -0.85
C ARG A 33 -20.29 -6.25 -0.60
N THR A 34 -20.19 -7.23 -1.49
CA THR A 34 -19.17 -8.28 -1.41
C THR A 34 -17.75 -7.70 -1.42
N ALA A 35 -17.46 -6.75 -2.31
CA ALA A 35 -16.17 -6.07 -2.37
C ALA A 35 -15.87 -5.25 -1.10
N GLN A 36 -16.87 -4.61 -0.50
CA GLN A 36 -16.72 -3.90 0.79
C GLN A 36 -16.37 -4.85 1.93
N ILE A 37 -17.02 -6.03 2.00
CA ILE A 37 -16.69 -7.05 3.00
C ILE A 37 -15.28 -7.58 2.76
N ALA A 38 -14.90 -7.84 1.51
CA ALA A 38 -13.55 -8.27 1.14
C ALA A 38 -12.49 -7.22 1.54
N GLN A 39 -12.75 -5.93 1.28
CA GLN A 39 -11.90 -4.83 1.72
C GLN A 39 -11.70 -4.85 3.24
N SER A 40 -12.77 -4.97 4.00
CA SER A 40 -12.71 -5.01 5.47
C SER A 40 -11.87 -6.20 5.97
N ASN A 41 -12.05 -7.37 5.36
CA ASN A 41 -11.27 -8.57 5.72
C ASN A 41 -9.79 -8.44 5.35
N ILE A 42 -9.47 -7.78 4.23
CA ILE A 42 -8.09 -7.47 3.84
C ILE A 42 -7.45 -6.52 4.86
N VAL A 43 -8.16 -5.49 5.33
CA VAL A 43 -7.66 -4.56 6.37
C VAL A 43 -7.41 -5.30 7.68
N ILE A 44 -8.32 -6.19 8.09
CA ILE A 44 -8.12 -7.05 9.28
C ILE A 44 -6.88 -7.94 9.09
N ALA A 45 -6.72 -8.56 7.93
CA ALA A 45 -5.55 -9.37 7.63
C ALA A 45 -4.25 -8.54 7.70
N MET A 46 -4.24 -7.29 7.20
CA MET A 46 -3.09 -6.39 7.34
C MET A 46 -2.74 -6.13 8.80
N GLN A 47 -3.73 -5.95 9.68
CA GLN A 47 -3.51 -5.76 11.12
C GLN A 47 -2.92 -7.00 11.79
N LEU A 48 -3.27 -8.20 11.32
CA LEU A 48 -2.79 -9.46 11.88
C LEU A 48 -1.40 -9.86 11.41
N VAL A 49 -1.04 -9.55 10.14
CA VAL A 49 0.20 -10.04 9.54
C VAL A 49 1.34 -9.02 9.55
N PHE A 50 1.05 -7.74 9.73
CA PHE A 50 2.06 -6.69 9.79
C PHE A 50 2.30 -6.23 11.23
N ASP A 51 3.59 -6.07 11.59
CA ASP A 51 3.96 -5.47 12.86
C ASP A 51 3.65 -3.96 12.83
N ALA A 52 2.75 -3.50 13.68
CA ALA A 52 2.36 -2.10 13.83
C ALA A 52 2.13 -1.38 12.47
N PRO A 53 1.16 -1.80 11.63
CA PRO A 53 0.91 -1.15 10.35
C PRO A 53 0.44 0.29 10.55
N THR A 54 0.95 1.21 9.71
CA THR A 54 0.56 2.61 9.78
C THR A 54 -0.90 2.81 9.37
N PRO A 55 -1.60 3.86 9.86
CA PRO A 55 -2.93 4.22 9.36
C PRO A 55 -2.95 4.43 7.83
N TYR A 56 -1.84 4.95 7.27
CA TYR A 56 -1.68 5.07 5.82
C TYR A 56 -1.75 3.72 5.11
N THR A 57 -1.13 2.69 5.67
CA THR A 57 -1.18 1.31 5.13
C THR A 57 -2.58 0.72 5.25
N LEU A 58 -3.23 0.85 6.41
CA LEU A 58 -4.58 0.32 6.62
C LEU A 58 -5.64 1.00 5.75
N ASN A 59 -5.47 2.30 5.45
CA ASN A 59 -6.35 3.07 4.56
C ASN A 59 -5.94 3.01 3.08
N SER A 60 -5.06 2.09 2.71
CA SER A 60 -4.53 2.00 1.34
C SER A 60 -5.43 1.27 0.36
N THR A 61 -6.49 0.62 0.82
CA THR A 61 -7.46 -0.07 -0.02
C THR A 61 -8.67 0.80 -0.31
N TYR A 62 -9.28 0.60 -1.48
CA TYR A 62 -10.57 1.18 -1.83
C TYR A 62 -11.38 0.23 -2.71
N VAL A 63 -12.69 0.44 -2.72
CA VAL A 63 -13.61 -0.32 -3.57
C VAL A 63 -14.02 0.54 -4.76
N SER A 64 -13.89 -0.02 -5.97
CA SER A 64 -14.53 0.47 -7.18
C SER A 64 -15.89 -0.22 -7.29
N PRO A 65 -17.02 0.50 -7.14
CA PRO A 65 -18.33 -0.12 -7.09
C PRO A 65 -18.78 -0.60 -8.48
N ALA A 66 -19.61 -1.65 -8.52
CA ALA A 66 -20.30 -2.07 -9.72
C ALA A 66 -21.46 -1.12 -10.04
N THR A 67 -21.78 -0.99 -11.34
CA THR A 67 -22.97 -0.29 -11.83
C THR A 67 -23.86 -1.27 -12.60
N LYS A 68 -25.08 -0.84 -12.95
CA LYS A 68 -25.99 -1.66 -13.76
C LYS A 68 -25.43 -1.96 -15.14
N GLU A 69 -24.64 -1.03 -15.68
CA GLU A 69 -24.01 -1.09 -17.00
C GLU A 69 -22.68 -1.86 -16.96
N ASN A 70 -22.01 -1.83 -15.80
CA ASN A 70 -20.75 -2.52 -15.59
C ASN A 70 -20.81 -3.33 -14.29
N LEU A 71 -21.10 -4.62 -14.42
CA LEU A 71 -21.25 -5.57 -13.31
C LEU A 71 -19.89 -6.09 -12.81
N VAL A 72 -18.95 -5.17 -12.58
CA VAL A 72 -17.63 -5.45 -12.03
C VAL A 72 -17.40 -4.57 -10.81
N SER A 73 -17.14 -5.18 -9.65
CA SER A 73 -16.67 -4.46 -8.46
C SER A 73 -15.28 -4.95 -8.08
N GLU A 74 -14.40 -4.05 -7.71
CA GLU A 74 -13.01 -4.36 -7.47
C GLU A 74 -12.53 -3.78 -6.14
N VAL A 75 -11.74 -4.55 -5.41
CA VAL A 75 -10.94 -4.04 -4.30
C VAL A 75 -9.54 -3.72 -4.82
N LYS A 76 -9.11 -2.49 -4.69
CA LYS A 76 -7.82 -2.00 -5.22
C LYS A 76 -6.95 -1.41 -4.12
N LEU A 77 -5.63 -1.47 -4.32
CA LEU A 77 -4.68 -0.68 -3.57
C LEU A 77 -4.49 0.68 -4.25
N LYS A 78 -4.36 1.74 -3.46
CA LYS A 78 -4.08 3.09 -3.98
C LYS A 78 -2.72 3.13 -4.65
N ASP A 79 -2.71 3.49 -5.93
CA ASP A 79 -1.51 3.57 -6.77
C ASP A 79 -0.88 4.95 -6.78
N GLU A 80 -1.61 5.96 -6.30
CA GLU A 80 -1.16 7.33 -6.18
C GLU A 80 -0.98 7.73 -4.71
N ALA A 81 0.00 8.58 -4.45
CA ALA A 81 0.26 9.17 -3.14
C ALA A 81 0.65 10.63 -3.32
N TYR A 82 -0.05 11.53 -2.64
CA TYR A 82 0.31 12.95 -2.61
C TYR A 82 1.70 13.17 -2.00
N LYS A 83 2.04 12.41 -0.97
CA LYS A 83 3.38 12.36 -0.35
C LYS A 83 3.75 10.92 -0.04
N GLY A 84 5.02 10.57 -0.23
CA GLY A 84 5.55 9.25 0.09
C GLY A 84 5.45 8.25 -1.07
N THR A 85 5.40 6.98 -0.74
CA THR A 85 5.38 5.87 -1.71
C THR A 85 3.97 5.30 -1.78
N PRO A 86 3.37 5.14 -2.97
CA PRO A 86 2.07 4.48 -3.12
C PRO A 86 2.05 3.07 -2.55
N ALA A 87 0.87 2.65 -2.06
CA ALA A 87 0.68 1.35 -1.43
C ALA A 87 1.03 0.18 -2.35
N THR A 88 0.68 0.26 -3.61
CA THR A 88 1.02 -0.73 -4.63
C THR A 88 2.51 -1.02 -4.71
N LYS A 89 3.38 -0.04 -4.46
CA LYS A 89 4.83 -0.21 -4.56
C LYS A 89 5.45 -0.93 -3.37
N TYR A 90 5.00 -0.65 -2.13
CA TYR A 90 5.59 -1.26 -0.94
C TYR A 90 4.86 -2.51 -0.46
N LEU A 91 3.57 -2.66 -0.78
CA LEU A 91 2.82 -3.88 -0.46
C LEU A 91 2.98 -5.00 -1.50
N ALA A 92 3.42 -4.69 -2.73
CA ALA A 92 3.60 -5.71 -3.76
C ALA A 92 4.46 -6.91 -3.30
N PRO A 93 5.61 -6.74 -2.63
CA PRO A 93 6.38 -7.88 -2.13
C PRO A 93 5.67 -8.70 -1.05
N GLU A 94 4.75 -8.09 -0.31
CA GLU A 94 3.96 -8.76 0.74
C GLU A 94 2.80 -9.58 0.17
N VAL A 95 2.32 -9.21 -1.04
CA VAL A 95 1.23 -9.90 -1.76
C VAL A 95 1.77 -10.96 -2.72
N PHE A 96 2.85 -10.65 -3.46
CA PHE A 96 3.37 -11.53 -4.52
C PHE A 96 4.67 -12.24 -4.16
N SER A 97 5.21 -12.00 -2.96
CA SER A 97 6.57 -12.35 -2.59
C SER A 97 7.65 -11.64 -3.46
N GLY A 98 8.92 -11.82 -3.08
CA GLY A 98 10.02 -11.34 -3.89
C GLY A 98 10.76 -10.13 -3.33
N ALA A 99 11.61 -9.53 -4.16
CA ALA A 99 12.46 -8.43 -3.79
C ALA A 99 11.72 -7.08 -3.80
N ARG A 100 11.98 -6.23 -2.82
CA ARG A 100 11.45 -4.86 -2.82
C ARG A 100 12.14 -3.99 -3.85
N ARG A 101 11.43 -3.02 -4.36
CA ARG A 101 12.02 -1.95 -5.19
C ARG A 101 12.91 -1.02 -4.37
N ALA A 102 13.79 -0.28 -5.06
CA ALA A 102 14.60 0.75 -4.43
C ALA A 102 13.72 1.86 -3.83
N LYS A 103 14.08 2.29 -2.61
CA LYS A 103 13.46 3.45 -1.95
C LYS A 103 14.04 4.75 -2.51
N GLY A 104 13.31 5.87 -2.39
CA GLY A 104 13.75 7.18 -2.88
C GLY A 104 15.14 7.58 -2.38
N MET A 105 15.47 7.29 -1.12
CA MET A 105 16.80 7.53 -0.57
C MET A 105 17.91 6.77 -1.33
N GLU A 106 17.65 5.50 -1.67
CA GLU A 106 18.59 4.68 -2.44
C GLU A 106 18.76 5.20 -3.87
N VAL A 107 17.66 5.63 -4.50
CA VAL A 107 17.68 6.25 -5.83
C VAL A 107 18.56 7.50 -5.82
N ASN A 108 18.39 8.39 -4.85
CA ASN A 108 19.20 9.62 -4.74
C ASN A 108 20.68 9.31 -4.50
N LEU A 109 21.00 8.34 -3.64
CA LEU A 109 22.39 7.96 -3.36
C LEU A 109 23.07 7.31 -4.57
N ARG A 110 22.33 6.48 -5.34
CA ARG A 110 22.81 5.88 -6.59
C ARG A 110 23.08 6.93 -7.66
N ALA A 111 22.17 7.89 -7.82
CA ALA A 111 22.32 8.98 -8.81
C ALA A 111 23.62 9.79 -8.60
N LEU A 112 24.09 9.88 -7.36
CA LEU A 112 25.34 10.55 -7.00
C LEU A 112 26.52 9.59 -6.81
N MET A 113 26.40 8.36 -7.30
CA MET A 113 27.42 7.31 -7.17
C MET A 113 27.94 7.11 -5.73
N LYS A 114 27.09 7.42 -4.73
CA LYS A 114 27.39 7.22 -3.30
C LYS A 114 27.26 5.76 -2.89
N ILE A 115 26.39 5.00 -3.57
CA ILE A 115 26.21 3.57 -3.44
C ILE A 115 26.08 2.94 -4.84
N GLY A 116 26.37 1.65 -4.95
CA GLY A 116 26.26 0.90 -6.20
C GLY A 116 24.80 0.66 -6.63
N SER A 117 24.57 0.37 -7.91
CA SER A 117 23.25 0.14 -8.50
C SER A 117 22.47 -1.00 -7.83
N ASN A 118 23.18 -2.03 -7.37
CA ASN A 118 22.60 -3.22 -6.71
C ASN A 118 22.63 -3.14 -5.18
N GLN A 119 23.05 -1.99 -4.63
CA GLN A 119 23.13 -1.80 -3.19
C GLN A 119 21.83 -1.21 -2.62
N PHE A 120 21.42 -1.72 -1.46
CA PHE A 120 20.19 -1.37 -0.76
C PHE A 120 20.50 -0.99 0.68
N LEU A 121 19.62 -0.22 1.30
CA LEU A 121 19.76 0.25 2.67
C LEU A 121 18.80 -0.51 3.59
N VAL A 122 19.33 -1.05 4.68
CA VAL A 122 18.55 -1.62 5.76
C VAL A 122 18.78 -0.77 7.01
N PRO A 123 17.76 -0.44 7.80
CA PRO A 123 17.96 0.30 9.05
C PRO A 123 18.98 -0.41 9.94
N GLY A 124 19.95 0.34 10.39
CA GLY A 124 20.98 -0.13 11.32
C GLY A 124 20.45 -0.17 12.74
N ARG A 125 21.19 -0.81 13.64
CA ARG A 125 20.82 -1.01 15.05
C ARG A 125 20.53 0.30 15.82
N ARG A 126 21.03 1.43 15.34
CA ARG A 126 20.87 2.76 15.97
C ARG A 126 20.06 3.72 15.11
N ALA A 127 19.38 3.24 14.08
CA ALA A 127 18.42 4.04 13.34
C ALA A 127 17.28 4.49 14.28
N PRO A 128 16.93 5.78 14.28
CA PRO A 128 15.76 6.24 15.03
C PRO A 128 14.50 5.80 14.32
N LEU A 129 13.79 4.86 14.92
CA LEU A 129 12.52 4.34 14.42
C LEU A 129 11.35 5.03 15.13
N ASP A 130 10.27 5.25 14.40
CA ASP A 130 8.99 5.69 14.96
C ASP A 130 8.25 4.49 15.61
N GLN A 131 7.05 4.76 16.14
CA GLN A 131 6.22 3.73 16.77
C GLN A 131 5.78 2.60 15.82
N TYR A 132 5.95 2.78 14.52
CA TYR A 132 5.65 1.80 13.48
C TYR A 132 6.89 1.06 12.95
N GLY A 133 8.04 1.27 13.58
CA GLY A 133 9.30 0.68 13.14
C GLY A 133 9.91 1.31 11.88
N ASN A 134 9.46 2.49 11.46
CA ASN A 134 9.97 3.19 10.28
C ASN A 134 10.94 4.30 10.66
N VAL A 135 11.97 4.50 9.82
CA VAL A 135 12.79 5.71 9.90
C VAL A 135 11.98 6.89 9.37
N THR A 136 11.83 7.94 10.18
CA THR A 136 11.01 9.10 9.80
C THR A 136 11.55 9.82 8.57
N GLY A 137 10.64 10.35 7.73
CA GLY A 137 11.01 11.09 6.53
C GLY A 137 11.94 12.28 6.82
N GLY A 138 11.68 13.01 7.91
CA GLY A 138 12.54 14.13 8.32
C GLY A 138 13.98 13.70 8.67
N PHE A 139 14.15 12.52 9.28
CA PHE A 139 15.49 12.00 9.55
C PHE A 139 16.19 11.54 8.26
N VAL A 140 15.45 10.89 7.33
CA VAL A 140 15.98 10.53 5.99
C VAL A 140 16.48 11.79 5.26
N GLN A 141 15.69 12.87 5.25
CA GLN A 141 16.07 14.13 4.63
C GLN A 141 17.34 14.73 5.27
N LYS A 142 17.45 14.64 6.60
CA LYS A 142 18.65 15.10 7.33
C LYS A 142 19.91 14.32 6.92
N VAL A 143 19.81 12.99 6.81
CA VAL A 143 20.92 12.15 6.36
C VAL A 143 21.32 12.49 4.93
N LEU A 144 20.35 12.57 4.01
CA LEU A 144 20.60 12.94 2.61
C LEU A 144 21.23 14.31 2.47
N SER A 145 20.73 15.32 3.19
CA SER A 145 21.28 16.67 3.20
C SER A 145 22.72 16.71 3.71
N SER A 146 23.02 15.97 4.78
CA SER A 146 24.39 15.88 5.31
C SER A 146 25.37 15.20 4.35
N LEU A 147 24.89 14.20 3.59
CA LEU A 147 25.67 13.50 2.57
C LEU A 147 25.74 14.27 1.24
N GLY A 148 25.05 15.41 1.11
CA GLY A 148 24.93 16.15 -0.14
C GLY A 148 24.14 15.38 -1.21
N ALA A 149 23.14 14.61 -0.79
CA ALA A 149 22.39 13.67 -1.63
C ALA A 149 20.89 14.00 -1.73
N GLN A 150 20.51 15.25 -1.49
CA GLN A 150 19.14 15.70 -1.76
C GLN A 150 18.92 15.85 -3.27
N SER A 151 17.70 15.54 -3.73
CA SER A 151 17.30 15.75 -5.13
C SER A 151 17.34 17.23 -5.51
N ASP A 152 16.92 18.10 -4.58
CA ASP A 152 17.14 19.54 -4.68
C ASP A 152 18.49 19.88 -4.03
N THR A 153 19.43 20.35 -4.84
CA THR A 153 20.79 20.72 -4.39
C THR A 153 20.79 21.84 -3.37
N TYR A 154 19.83 22.76 -3.42
CA TYR A 154 19.67 23.85 -2.43
C TYR A 154 19.25 23.33 -1.04
N ALA A 155 18.62 22.16 -0.96
CA ALA A 155 18.28 21.52 0.30
C ALA A 155 19.47 20.84 0.99
N ASN A 156 20.62 20.77 0.33
CA ASN A 156 21.85 20.23 0.92
C ASN A 156 22.47 21.19 1.94
N MET A 157 23.08 20.61 2.96
CA MET A 157 23.76 21.36 4.01
C MET A 157 25.01 22.06 3.45
N THR A 158 25.06 23.39 3.51
CA THR A 158 26.19 24.21 3.07
C THR A 158 27.34 24.12 4.06
N LYS A 159 28.56 24.50 3.63
CA LYS A 159 29.75 24.62 4.51
C LYS A 159 29.46 25.53 5.71
N ARG A 160 28.76 26.66 5.48
CA ARG A 160 28.39 27.63 6.53
C ARG A 160 27.40 27.03 7.54
N SER A 161 26.39 26.31 7.07
CA SER A 161 25.41 25.64 7.98
C SER A 161 26.06 24.49 8.76
N LYS A 162 27.01 23.77 8.17
CA LYS A 162 27.81 22.77 8.90
C LYS A 162 28.62 23.42 10.03
N ALA A 163 29.39 24.47 9.72
CA ALA A 163 30.17 25.19 10.73
C ALA A 163 29.31 25.79 11.84
N LYS A 164 28.14 26.34 11.51
CA LYS A 164 27.18 26.86 12.51
C LYS A 164 26.62 25.76 13.39
N ALA A 165 26.30 24.58 12.85
CA ALA A 165 25.81 23.45 13.61
C ALA A 165 26.91 22.89 14.53
N GLU A 166 28.16 22.88 14.08
CA GLU A 166 29.33 22.45 14.83
C GLU A 166 29.62 23.38 16.01
N ALA A 167 29.65 24.67 15.77
CA ALA A 167 29.81 25.69 16.80
C ALA A 167 28.68 25.63 17.86
N ALA A 168 27.47 25.24 17.48
CA ALA A 168 26.33 25.07 18.39
C ALA A 168 26.28 23.68 19.08
N GLY A 169 27.31 22.84 18.92
CA GLY A 169 27.34 21.48 19.49
C GLY A 169 26.27 20.54 18.94
N ARG A 170 25.58 20.91 17.86
CA ARG A 170 24.51 20.16 17.21
C ARG A 170 24.97 19.42 15.97
N SER A 171 26.28 19.43 15.69
CA SER A 171 26.85 18.75 14.53
C SER A 171 26.66 17.24 14.66
N ARG A 172 25.87 16.68 13.75
CA ARG A 172 25.79 15.24 13.52
C ARG A 172 26.41 14.99 12.16
N GLU A 173 27.54 14.35 12.15
CA GLU A 173 28.22 14.00 10.92
C GLU A 173 27.75 12.62 10.44
N PHE A 174 27.14 12.60 9.26
CA PHE A 174 26.84 11.34 8.58
C PHE A 174 27.86 11.11 7.47
N PHE A 175 28.34 9.89 7.36
CA PHE A 175 29.27 9.48 6.31
C PHE A 175 29.00 8.04 5.87
N ILE A 176 29.42 7.70 4.66
CA ILE A 176 29.41 6.36 4.13
C ILE A 176 30.79 5.75 4.33
N GLY A 177 30.85 4.57 4.93
CA GLY A 177 32.11 3.90 5.22
C GLY A 177 31.91 2.54 5.83
N THR A 178 33.02 1.86 6.12
CA THR A 178 33.04 0.56 6.78
C THR A 178 33.15 0.72 8.30
N SER A 179 32.65 -0.30 9.04
CA SER A 179 32.77 -0.34 10.48
C SER A 179 34.24 -0.47 10.90
N PRO A 180 34.71 0.30 11.89
CA PRO A 180 36.06 0.12 12.44
C PRO A 180 36.21 -1.16 13.26
N SER A 181 35.14 -1.79 13.70
CA SER A 181 35.15 -3.01 14.53
C SER A 181 35.00 -4.26 13.67
N GLY A 182 36.11 -4.73 13.04
CA GLY A 182 36.29 -6.10 12.52
C GLY A 182 35.33 -6.63 11.44
N ALA A 183 34.08 -6.25 11.43
CA ALA A 183 33.04 -6.80 10.55
C ALA A 183 33.03 -6.17 9.14
N GLN A 184 33.89 -5.21 8.83
CA GLN A 184 33.98 -4.50 7.51
C GLN A 184 32.64 -4.16 6.85
N GLN A 185 31.58 -3.96 7.64
CA GLN A 185 30.24 -3.74 7.15
C GLN A 185 30.10 -2.33 6.61
N LEU A 186 29.86 -2.20 5.30
CA LEU A 186 29.60 -0.91 4.66
C LEU A 186 28.25 -0.37 5.12
N GLY A 187 28.19 0.92 5.42
CA GLY A 187 26.97 1.55 5.91
C GLY A 187 27.00 3.07 5.93
N ILE A 188 25.88 3.65 6.34
CA ILE A 188 25.79 5.06 6.70
C ILE A 188 25.91 5.16 8.20
N TRP A 189 26.93 5.88 8.63
CA TRP A 189 27.29 6.02 10.03
C TRP A 189 27.05 7.46 10.50
N GLU A 190 26.62 7.59 11.76
CA GLU A 190 26.57 8.87 12.46
C GLU A 190 27.73 8.95 13.45
N ARG A 191 28.55 9.99 13.34
CA ARG A 191 29.59 10.28 14.31
C ARG A 191 29.03 11.14 15.44
N ARG A 192 29.19 10.67 16.69
CA ARG A 192 28.87 11.42 17.90
C ARG A 192 30.09 11.42 18.82
N GLY A 193 30.88 12.47 18.74
CA GLY A 193 32.18 12.52 19.39
C GLY A 193 33.09 11.41 18.89
N ARG A 194 33.56 10.55 19.78
CA ARG A 194 34.42 9.39 19.45
C ARG A 194 33.64 8.13 19.06
N ARG A 195 32.29 8.12 19.14
CA ARG A 195 31.46 6.93 18.88
C ARG A 195 30.86 6.99 17.48
N LEU A 196 30.81 5.82 16.81
CA LEU A 196 30.14 5.63 15.53
C LEU A 196 28.85 4.82 15.75
N TRP A 197 27.78 5.32 15.16
CA TRP A 197 26.44 4.73 15.28
C TRP A 197 25.96 4.28 13.90
N PRO A 198 25.70 2.96 13.71
CA PRO A 198 25.19 2.45 12.44
C PRO A 198 23.73 2.89 12.26
N ILE A 199 23.50 3.77 11.29
CA ILE A 199 22.17 4.27 10.95
C ILE A 199 21.54 3.44 9.83
N TYR A 200 22.31 3.15 8.79
CA TYR A 200 21.92 2.22 7.74
C TYR A 200 23.07 1.27 7.42
N ILE A 201 22.72 0.05 7.17
CA ILE A 201 23.64 -0.96 6.64
C ILE A 201 23.39 -1.06 5.14
N ILE A 202 24.46 -1.07 4.36
CA ILE A 202 24.42 -1.26 2.90
C ILE A 202 24.55 -2.76 2.64
N VAL A 203 23.59 -3.29 1.89
CA VAL A 203 23.56 -4.70 1.47
C VAL A 203 23.56 -4.79 -0.05
N ASP A 204 24.24 -5.78 -0.63
CA ASP A 204 24.46 -5.91 -2.08
C ASP A 204 23.29 -6.59 -2.81
N ARG A 205 22.25 -6.93 -2.09
CA ARG A 205 21.03 -7.55 -2.64
C ARG A 205 19.79 -6.88 -2.08
N ALA A 206 18.75 -6.78 -2.90
CA ALA A 206 17.46 -6.29 -2.43
C ALA A 206 16.91 -7.22 -1.34
N PRO A 207 16.43 -6.69 -0.21
CA PRO A 207 15.68 -7.47 0.75
C PRO A 207 14.50 -8.17 0.08
N THR A 208 14.38 -9.47 0.30
CA THR A 208 13.29 -10.31 -0.21
C THR A 208 12.27 -10.57 0.87
N TYR A 209 11.02 -10.62 0.49
CA TYR A 209 9.89 -10.86 1.38
C TYR A 209 9.16 -12.13 0.95
N LYS A 210 8.61 -12.83 1.92
CA LYS A 210 7.63 -13.91 1.67
C LYS A 210 6.26 -13.29 1.57
N GLN A 211 5.35 -13.92 0.82
CA GLN A 211 3.95 -13.53 0.82
C GLN A 211 3.37 -13.63 2.23
N ARG A 212 2.90 -12.54 2.79
CA ARG A 212 2.23 -12.48 4.09
C ARG A 212 0.78 -12.06 3.95
N LEU A 213 0.47 -11.17 2.99
CA LEU A 213 -0.88 -10.72 2.72
C LEU A 213 -1.51 -11.52 1.57
N ARG A 214 -2.44 -12.41 1.91
CA ARG A 214 -3.20 -13.23 0.97
C ARG A 214 -4.35 -12.44 0.34
N PHE A 215 -4.02 -11.35 -0.35
CA PHE A 215 -4.99 -10.36 -0.83
C PHE A 215 -6.07 -10.97 -1.74
N TYR A 216 -5.67 -11.74 -2.71
CA TYR A 216 -6.57 -12.36 -3.70
C TYR A 216 -7.36 -13.51 -3.11
N GLU A 217 -6.72 -14.33 -2.28
CA GLU A 217 -7.37 -15.46 -1.63
C GLU A 217 -8.47 -14.99 -0.69
N ILE A 218 -8.21 -13.94 0.12
CA ILE A 218 -9.22 -13.35 1.00
C ILE A 218 -10.41 -12.83 0.19
N ALA A 219 -10.16 -12.11 -0.91
CA ALA A 219 -11.23 -11.61 -1.77
C ALA A 219 -12.08 -12.76 -2.34
N ASN A 220 -11.42 -13.83 -2.77
CA ASN A 220 -12.09 -15.01 -3.35
C ASN A 220 -12.90 -15.80 -2.31
N GLU A 221 -12.34 -15.98 -1.11
CA GLU A 221 -13.03 -16.62 0.02
C GLU A 221 -14.31 -15.85 0.40
N VAL A 222 -14.23 -14.50 0.46
CA VAL A 222 -15.40 -13.65 0.75
C VAL A 222 -16.42 -13.73 -0.38
N TYR A 223 -15.99 -13.68 -1.63
CA TYR A 223 -16.91 -13.80 -2.77
C TYR A 223 -17.69 -15.11 -2.70
N ASN A 224 -17.01 -16.24 -2.53
CA ASN A 224 -17.65 -17.56 -2.49
C ASN A 224 -18.61 -17.72 -1.33
N ARG A 225 -18.34 -17.07 -0.19
CA ARG A 225 -19.15 -17.16 1.01
C ARG A 225 -20.36 -16.23 1.00
N GLU A 226 -20.21 -15.00 0.53
CA GLU A 226 -21.17 -13.93 0.76
C GLU A 226 -22.01 -13.57 -0.47
N TYR A 227 -21.47 -13.69 -1.69
CA TYR A 227 -22.10 -13.13 -2.89
C TYR A 227 -23.52 -13.65 -3.12
N GLN A 228 -23.73 -14.96 -3.03
CA GLN A 228 -25.04 -15.56 -3.32
C GLN A 228 -26.13 -15.08 -2.36
N LYS A 229 -25.79 -14.95 -1.07
CA LYS A 229 -26.71 -14.44 -0.06
C LYS A 229 -27.03 -12.97 -0.34
N LEU A 230 -25.99 -12.15 -0.52
CA LEU A 230 -26.15 -10.71 -0.78
C LEU A 230 -26.94 -10.45 -2.07
N PHE A 231 -26.78 -11.29 -3.09
CA PHE A 231 -27.56 -11.18 -4.32
C PHE A 231 -29.05 -11.51 -4.09
N LYS A 232 -29.36 -12.58 -3.36
CA LYS A 232 -30.75 -12.93 -3.01
C LYS A 232 -31.42 -11.83 -2.21
N ASP A 233 -30.73 -11.29 -1.21
CA ASP A 233 -31.24 -10.20 -0.36
C ASP A 233 -31.46 -8.93 -1.20
N ALA A 234 -30.49 -8.52 -2.02
CA ALA A 234 -30.59 -7.35 -2.88
C ALA A 234 -31.70 -7.49 -3.94
N LEU A 235 -31.92 -8.70 -4.48
CA LEU A 235 -33.00 -8.96 -5.43
C LEU A 235 -34.36 -8.89 -4.77
N ALA A 236 -34.52 -9.47 -3.57
CA ALA A 236 -35.74 -9.38 -2.79
C ALA A 236 -36.10 -7.93 -2.47
N ASP A 237 -35.10 -7.13 -2.01
CA ASP A 237 -35.28 -5.71 -1.74
C ASP A 237 -35.68 -4.91 -3.01
N ALA A 238 -35.04 -5.23 -4.14
CA ALA A 238 -35.33 -4.57 -5.42
C ALA A 238 -36.73 -4.88 -5.92
N ILE A 239 -37.22 -6.09 -5.74
CA ILE A 239 -38.59 -6.50 -6.09
C ILE A 239 -39.61 -5.82 -5.17
N ALA A 240 -39.36 -5.81 -3.87
CA ALA A 240 -40.26 -5.21 -2.88
C ALA A 240 -40.45 -3.70 -3.07
N THR A 241 -39.42 -3.03 -3.61
CA THR A 241 -39.42 -1.55 -3.85
C THR A 241 -39.77 -1.17 -5.29
N ALA A 242 -39.89 -2.14 -6.19
CA ALA A 242 -40.25 -1.88 -7.58
C ALA A 242 -41.71 -1.37 -7.68
N LYS A 243 -41.89 -0.25 -8.36
CA LYS A 243 -43.22 0.21 -8.78
C LYS A 243 -43.58 -0.52 -10.07
N PHE A 244 -44.53 -1.44 -9.99
CA PHE A 244 -45.07 -2.21 -11.11
C PHE A 244 -46.14 -1.42 -11.85
#